data_6e6dbc37094387ec9951550f9b63812f
#
_entry.id   6e6dbc37094387ec9951550f9b63812f
#
_cell.length_a   1.000
_cell.length_b   1.000
_cell.length_c   1.000
_cell.angle_alpha   90.00
_cell.angle_beta   90.00
_cell.angle_gamma   90.00
#
_symmetry.space_group_name_H-M   'P 1'
#
loop_
_entity.id
_entity.type
_entity.pdbx_description
1 polymer ?
#
loop_
_entity_poly.entity_id
_entity_poly.type
_entity_poly.pdbx_seq_one_letter_code
_entity_poly.pdbx_strand_id
1 'polypeptide(L)'
;MNDRPSSTPATGKKTLWAGVVGTFFGAGLLKPGPGTWGSVAALLLWMSGALLFHPGTSYGWWASGVHPNYAWSDSGFVLTSYALATLCAVIIVTAIGIPAATRVAEESGREDPGHVVIDEVAGQWLTLAICRPDWPHALVALALFRLFDITKPWPIRKLEALPGGWGIMLDDLAAGLYGLVVLLVIQHWW
;
A
#
# COMPACT_ATOMS: atom_id res chain seq x y z
N MET A 1 2.33 5.24 46.69
CA MET A 1 2.58 6.50 45.96
C MET A 1 3.17 6.11 44.62
N ASN A 2 2.38 6.17 43.58
CA ASN A 2 2.72 5.63 42.26
C ASN A 2 2.73 6.83 41.30
N ASP A 3 3.87 7.54 41.29
CA ASP A 3 4.09 8.67 40.41
C ASP A 3 4.36 8.16 39.00
N ARG A 4 3.29 7.95 38.22
CA ARG A 4 3.43 7.87 36.78
C ARG A 4 3.71 9.29 36.27
N PRO A 5 4.80 9.51 35.51
CA PRO A 5 5.02 10.80 34.88
C PRO A 5 3.85 11.07 33.93
N SER A 6 3.13 12.17 34.17
CA SER A 6 2.13 12.70 33.25
C SER A 6 2.83 13.04 31.94
N SER A 7 2.54 12.29 30.89
CA SER A 7 2.95 12.64 29.53
C SER A 7 2.26 13.95 29.15
N THR A 8 2.96 15.05 29.30
CA THR A 8 2.54 16.36 28.77
C THR A 8 2.41 16.20 27.24
N PRO A 9 1.26 16.51 26.63
CA PRO A 9 1.15 16.48 25.19
C PRO A 9 2.16 17.48 24.62
N ALA A 10 3.05 16.99 23.78
CA ALA A 10 4.03 17.82 23.11
C ALA A 10 3.29 18.83 22.22
N THR A 11 3.21 20.10 22.66
CA THR A 11 2.74 21.24 21.87
C THR A 11 3.81 21.62 20.83
N GLY A 12 4.31 20.65 20.10
CA GLY A 12 5.25 20.83 19.01
C GLY A 12 4.51 21.21 17.73
N LYS A 13 5.09 22.13 16.95
CA LYS A 13 4.61 22.46 15.60
C LYS A 13 4.54 21.17 14.78
N LYS A 14 3.36 20.86 14.24
CA LYS A 14 3.19 19.70 13.34
C LYS A 14 4.13 19.83 12.14
N THR A 15 4.86 18.78 11.86
CA THR A 15 5.80 18.75 10.73
C THR A 15 5.02 18.53 9.44
N LEU A 16 4.88 19.56 8.62
CA LEU A 16 4.04 19.55 7.42
C LEU A 16 4.38 18.41 6.46
N TRP A 17 5.69 18.22 6.15
CA TRP A 17 6.08 17.17 5.21
C TRP A 17 5.70 15.78 5.71
N ALA A 18 5.88 15.49 7.00
CA ALA A 18 5.54 14.20 7.59
C ALA A 18 4.03 13.98 7.59
N GLY A 19 3.24 15.02 7.86
CA GLY A 19 1.80 14.98 7.78
C GLY A 19 1.30 14.73 6.34
N VAL A 20 1.86 15.42 5.34
CA VAL A 20 1.48 15.25 3.93
C VAL A 20 1.86 13.86 3.43
N VAL A 21 3.05 13.38 3.73
CA VAL A 21 3.52 12.04 3.35
C VAL A 21 2.74 10.97 4.10
N GLY A 22 2.66 11.05 5.44
CA GLY A 22 1.98 10.06 6.28
C GLY A 22 0.51 9.89 5.91
N THR A 23 -0.19 11.00 5.61
CA THR A 23 -1.60 10.94 5.17
C THR A 23 -1.78 10.64 3.69
N PHE A 24 -0.72 10.38 2.96
CA PHE A 24 -0.73 10.22 1.51
C PHE A 24 -1.54 11.33 0.83
N PHE A 25 -1.02 12.57 0.93
CA PHE A 25 -1.64 13.78 0.38
C PHE A 25 -3.07 14.04 0.85
N GLY A 26 -3.41 13.58 2.07
CA GLY A 26 -4.71 13.79 2.70
C GLY A 26 -5.71 12.64 2.54
N ALA A 27 -5.39 11.56 1.83
CA ALA A 27 -6.25 10.38 1.72
C ALA A 27 -6.58 9.79 3.10
N GLY A 28 -5.61 9.77 4.03
CA GLY A 28 -5.78 9.33 5.42
C GLY A 28 -6.68 10.23 6.29
N LEU A 29 -7.12 11.38 5.80
CA LEU A 29 -8.08 12.25 6.49
C LEU A 29 -9.54 11.91 6.16
N LEU A 30 -9.77 11.05 5.17
CA LEU A 30 -11.12 10.66 4.74
C LEU A 30 -11.74 9.66 5.74
N LYS A 31 -13.04 9.81 5.95
CA LYS A 31 -13.84 8.95 6.84
C LYS A 31 -15.02 8.35 6.08
N PRO A 32 -15.49 7.16 6.46
CA PRO A 32 -14.94 6.22 7.44
C PRO A 32 -13.75 5.44 6.88
N GLY A 33 -12.90 4.90 7.78
CA GLY A 33 -11.82 3.97 7.41
C GLY A 33 -10.67 4.58 6.60
N PRO A 34 -9.82 5.45 7.21
CA PRO A 34 -8.69 6.10 6.53
C PRO A 34 -7.80 5.14 5.73
N GLY A 35 -7.42 4.00 6.30
CA GLY A 35 -6.62 2.99 5.64
C GLY A 35 -7.25 2.42 4.36
N THR A 36 -8.59 2.25 4.33
CA THR A 36 -9.29 1.85 3.11
C THR A 36 -9.14 2.92 2.03
N TRP A 37 -9.25 4.20 2.37
CA TRP A 37 -9.03 5.30 1.43
C TRP A 37 -7.58 5.40 0.98
N GLY A 38 -6.62 5.11 1.87
CA GLY A 38 -5.20 4.99 1.52
C GLY A 38 -4.96 3.91 0.47
N SER A 39 -5.49 2.70 0.71
CA SER A 39 -5.38 1.57 -0.22
C SER A 39 -6.08 1.83 -1.56
N VAL A 40 -7.27 2.45 -1.55
CA VAL A 40 -8.00 2.83 -2.77
C VAL A 40 -7.23 3.90 -3.55
N ALA A 41 -6.71 4.92 -2.89
CA ALA A 41 -5.90 5.96 -3.54
C ALA A 41 -4.64 5.36 -4.17
N ALA A 42 -3.97 4.44 -3.47
CA ALA A 42 -2.82 3.70 -3.98
C ALA A 42 -3.16 2.89 -5.24
N LEU A 43 -4.29 2.17 -5.23
CA LEU A 43 -4.77 1.39 -6.37
C LEU A 43 -5.08 2.29 -7.56
N LEU A 44 -5.79 3.39 -7.35
CA LEU A 44 -6.16 4.34 -8.41
C LEU A 44 -4.93 4.98 -9.05
N LEU A 45 -3.93 5.35 -8.24
CA LEU A 45 -2.69 5.91 -8.74
C LEU A 45 -1.89 4.87 -9.55
N TRP A 46 -1.81 3.64 -9.05
CA TRP A 46 -1.16 2.53 -9.77
C TRP A 46 -1.85 2.23 -11.10
N MET A 47 -3.19 2.15 -11.11
CA MET A 47 -3.97 1.95 -12.35
C MET A 47 -3.79 3.11 -13.33
N SER A 48 -3.75 4.35 -12.85
CA SER A 48 -3.48 5.52 -13.71
C SER A 48 -2.12 5.43 -14.38
N GLY A 49 -1.09 4.99 -13.65
CA GLY A 49 0.22 4.71 -14.21
C GLY A 49 0.16 3.62 -15.29
N ALA A 50 -0.54 2.51 -15.01
CA ALA A 50 -0.70 1.42 -15.97
C ALA A 50 -1.37 1.89 -17.27
N LEU A 51 -2.42 2.72 -17.15
CA LEU A 51 -3.13 3.30 -18.32
C LEU A 51 -2.25 4.24 -19.15
N LEU A 52 -1.44 5.07 -18.50
CA LEU A 52 -0.58 6.03 -19.17
C LEU A 52 0.59 5.37 -19.92
N PHE A 53 1.19 4.35 -19.30
CA PHE A 53 2.35 3.66 -19.86
C PHE A 53 1.97 2.50 -20.80
N HIS A 54 0.74 1.97 -20.69
CA HIS A 54 0.24 0.83 -21.47
C HIS A 54 -1.20 1.03 -21.91
N PRO A 55 -1.50 2.02 -22.77
CA PRO A 55 -2.88 2.35 -23.16
C PRO A 55 -3.63 1.22 -23.88
N GLY A 56 -2.91 0.22 -24.40
CA GLY A 56 -3.52 -0.94 -25.08
C GLY A 56 -3.99 -2.06 -24.16
N THR A 57 -3.55 -2.11 -22.91
CA THR A 57 -3.82 -3.25 -22.02
C THR A 57 -5.16 -3.15 -21.28
N SER A 58 -5.66 -1.94 -21.03
CA SER A 58 -6.82 -1.72 -20.15
C SER A 58 -8.16 -1.56 -20.85
N TYR A 59 -8.18 -1.22 -22.14
CA TYR A 59 -9.42 -0.94 -22.87
C TYR A 59 -9.80 -2.00 -23.91
N GLY A 60 -8.86 -2.83 -24.35
CA GLY A 60 -9.09 -3.72 -25.50
C GLY A 60 -10.10 -4.85 -25.26
N TRP A 61 -10.15 -5.41 -24.08
CA TRP A 61 -10.98 -6.58 -23.82
C TRP A 61 -12.43 -6.26 -23.46
N TRP A 62 -12.70 -5.11 -22.83
CA TRP A 62 -14.07 -4.63 -22.58
C TRP A 62 -14.83 -4.31 -23.88
N ALA A 63 -14.09 -3.81 -24.87
CA ALA A 63 -14.69 -3.38 -26.14
C ALA A 63 -14.79 -4.52 -27.17
N SER A 64 -13.95 -5.53 -27.09
CA SER A 64 -13.83 -6.56 -28.12
C SER A 64 -14.38 -7.93 -27.76
N GLY A 65 -14.66 -8.21 -26.49
CA GLY A 65 -15.07 -9.55 -26.02
C GLY A 65 -14.02 -10.63 -26.28
N VAL A 66 -12.86 -10.24 -26.77
CA VAL A 66 -11.73 -11.13 -27.05
C VAL A 66 -10.81 -11.06 -25.85
N HIS A 67 -10.68 -12.14 -25.11
CA HIS A 67 -9.57 -12.30 -24.17
C HIS A 67 -8.30 -12.13 -24.97
N PRO A 68 -7.50 -11.09 -24.75
CA PRO A 68 -6.20 -11.07 -25.36
C PRO A 68 -5.46 -12.29 -24.80
N ASN A 69 -5.21 -13.27 -25.65
CA ASN A 69 -4.15 -14.22 -25.42
C ASN A 69 -2.88 -13.37 -25.38
N TYR A 70 -2.58 -12.80 -24.21
CA TYR A 70 -1.28 -12.21 -23.97
C TYR A 70 -0.27 -13.32 -24.12
N ALA A 71 0.21 -13.48 -25.34
CA ALA A 71 1.40 -14.27 -25.57
C ALA A 71 2.46 -13.66 -24.67
N TRP A 72 2.84 -14.37 -23.64
CA TRP A 72 3.90 -14.01 -22.69
C TRP A 72 5.20 -13.60 -23.41
N SER A 73 5.33 -13.93 -24.71
CA SER A 73 6.51 -13.66 -25.51
C SER A 73 6.77 -12.17 -25.81
N ASP A 74 5.72 -11.36 -26.04
CA ASP A 74 5.93 -9.96 -26.47
C ASP A 74 5.63 -8.94 -25.37
N SER A 75 4.84 -9.31 -24.36
CA SER A 75 4.48 -8.46 -23.24
C SER A 75 5.37 -8.66 -22.00
N GLY A 76 6.20 -9.70 -21.97
CA GLY A 76 7.03 -10.05 -20.82
C GLY A 76 7.96 -8.92 -20.38
N PHE A 77 8.58 -8.20 -21.33
CA PHE A 77 9.44 -7.04 -21.02
C PHE A 77 8.66 -5.88 -20.41
N VAL A 78 7.48 -5.62 -20.90
CA VAL A 78 6.61 -4.51 -20.47
C VAL A 78 6.07 -4.77 -19.06
N LEU A 79 5.55 -5.97 -18.80
CA LEU A 79 5.10 -6.38 -17.46
C LEU A 79 6.25 -6.36 -16.45
N THR A 80 7.44 -6.81 -16.86
CA THR A 80 8.63 -6.81 -16.00
C THR A 80 9.06 -5.38 -15.66
N SER A 81 9.08 -4.46 -16.63
CA SER A 81 9.47 -3.08 -16.37
C SER A 81 8.49 -2.36 -15.46
N TYR A 82 7.18 -2.60 -15.62
CA TYR A 82 6.16 -2.03 -14.75
C TYR A 82 6.22 -2.60 -13.32
N ALA A 83 6.44 -3.91 -13.19
CA ALA A 83 6.67 -4.56 -11.91
C ALA A 83 7.90 -3.99 -11.20
N LEU A 84 9.02 -3.84 -11.91
CA LEU A 84 10.24 -3.24 -11.36
C LEU A 84 10.01 -1.80 -10.93
N ALA A 85 9.32 -0.98 -11.74
CA ALA A 85 8.98 0.39 -11.38
C ALA A 85 8.10 0.45 -10.12
N THR A 86 7.11 -0.45 -10.00
CA THR A 86 6.26 -0.55 -8.81
C THR A 86 7.08 -0.96 -7.59
N LEU A 87 7.96 -1.96 -7.70
CA LEU A 87 8.84 -2.36 -6.59
C LEU A 87 9.80 -1.25 -6.18
N CYS A 88 10.36 -0.51 -7.12
CA CYS A 88 11.16 0.68 -6.82
C CYS A 88 10.32 1.74 -6.07
N ALA A 89 9.09 1.97 -6.51
CA ALA A 89 8.18 2.89 -5.81
C ALA A 89 7.86 2.42 -4.38
N VAL A 90 7.64 1.11 -4.16
CA VAL A 90 7.47 0.53 -2.82
C VAL A 90 8.69 0.83 -1.94
N ILE A 91 9.90 0.61 -2.44
CA ILE A 91 11.13 0.88 -1.69
C ILE A 91 11.23 2.38 -1.33
N ILE A 92 10.97 3.27 -2.29
CA ILE A 92 11.01 4.72 -2.08
C ILE A 92 9.96 5.15 -1.04
N VAL A 93 8.72 4.70 -1.21
CA VAL A 93 7.62 5.03 -0.29
C VAL A 93 7.91 4.50 1.11
N THR A 94 8.45 3.30 1.24
CA THR A 94 8.86 2.74 2.53
C THR A 94 9.98 3.57 3.17
N ALA A 95 11.02 3.92 2.42
CA ALA A 95 12.16 4.69 2.92
C ALA A 95 11.75 6.09 3.42
N ILE A 96 10.77 6.73 2.77
CA ILE A 96 10.23 8.03 3.17
C ILE A 96 9.13 7.86 4.24
N GLY A 97 8.34 6.80 4.14
CA GLY A 97 7.23 6.49 5.03
C GLY A 97 7.67 6.22 6.47
N ILE A 98 8.74 5.46 6.67
CA ILE A 98 9.26 5.15 8.02
C ILE A 98 9.53 6.44 8.83
N PRO A 99 10.34 7.40 8.36
CA PRO A 99 10.57 8.62 9.12
C PRO A 99 9.32 9.52 9.20
N ALA A 100 8.44 9.52 8.19
CA ALA A 100 7.21 10.29 8.22
C ALA A 100 6.23 9.73 9.27
N ALA A 101 5.98 8.42 9.26
CA ALA A 101 5.13 7.75 10.22
C ALA A 101 5.67 7.89 11.65
N THR A 102 6.99 7.69 11.86
CA THR A 102 7.63 7.91 13.17
C THR A 102 7.35 9.33 13.67
N ARG A 103 7.55 10.34 12.82
CA ARG A 103 7.35 11.72 13.20
C ARG A 103 5.90 12.05 13.55
N VAL A 104 4.95 11.54 12.77
CA VAL A 104 3.52 11.72 13.04
C VAL A 104 3.10 10.98 14.31
N ALA A 105 3.63 9.79 14.57
CA ALA A 105 3.39 9.04 15.80
C ALA A 105 3.88 9.82 17.03
N GLU A 106 5.12 10.32 17.02
CA GLU A 106 5.68 11.16 18.09
C GLU A 106 4.85 12.41 18.34
N GLU A 107 4.46 13.13 17.28
CA GLU A 107 3.68 14.39 17.37
C GLU A 107 2.25 14.17 17.86
N SER A 108 1.67 13.01 17.55
CA SER A 108 0.30 12.64 17.97
C SER A 108 0.24 12.01 19.35
N GLY A 109 1.38 11.54 19.89
CA GLY A 109 1.44 10.77 21.13
C GLY A 109 0.78 9.39 21.03
N ARG A 110 0.63 8.83 19.83
CA ARG A 110 0.06 7.52 19.54
C ARG A 110 1.09 6.68 18.82
N GLU A 111 1.17 5.39 19.15
CA GLU A 111 2.05 4.45 18.47
C GLU A 111 1.65 4.27 17.00
N ASP A 112 0.35 4.17 16.74
CA ASP A 112 -0.23 4.10 15.39
C ASP A 112 -1.36 5.14 15.26
N PRO A 113 -1.07 6.30 14.65
CA PRO A 113 -2.09 7.31 14.38
C PRO A 113 -2.92 6.93 13.16
N GLY A 114 -4.14 6.48 13.33
CA GLY A 114 -5.03 5.96 12.28
C GLY A 114 -5.33 6.88 11.08
N HIS A 115 -4.65 8.00 10.93
CA HIS A 115 -4.64 8.86 9.73
C HIS A 115 -3.33 8.77 8.93
N VAL A 116 -2.36 8.05 9.44
CA VAL A 116 -1.20 7.59 8.68
C VAL A 116 -1.70 6.47 7.79
N VAL A 117 -1.47 6.55 6.49
CA VAL A 117 -1.92 5.59 5.46
C VAL A 117 -0.86 5.36 4.39
N ILE A 118 0.35 5.86 4.61
CA ILE A 118 1.47 5.65 3.69
C ILE A 118 1.96 4.19 3.71
N ASP A 119 1.76 3.49 4.80
CA ASP A 119 1.95 2.07 5.02
C ASP A 119 1.02 1.24 4.13
N GLU A 120 -0.29 1.57 4.15
CA GLU A 120 -1.26 0.92 3.26
C GLU A 120 -0.93 1.17 1.77
N VAL A 121 -0.36 2.32 1.43
CA VAL A 121 0.11 2.58 0.06
C VAL A 121 1.25 1.65 -0.31
N ALA A 122 2.24 1.50 0.57
CA ALA A 122 3.38 0.62 0.33
C ALA A 122 2.95 -0.85 0.22
N GLY A 123 2.12 -1.34 1.16
CA GLY A 123 1.58 -2.70 1.17
C GLY A 123 0.68 -3.00 -0.03
N GLN A 124 -0.21 -2.07 -0.38
CA GLN A 124 -1.07 -2.20 -1.55
C GLN A 124 -0.26 -2.25 -2.86
N TRP A 125 0.75 -1.38 -3.04
CA TRP A 125 1.61 -1.40 -4.21
C TRP A 125 2.47 -2.67 -4.27
N LEU A 126 2.92 -3.21 -3.13
CA LEU A 126 3.62 -4.49 -3.11
C LEU A 126 2.72 -5.62 -3.61
N THR A 127 1.45 -5.67 -3.19
CA THR A 127 0.48 -6.64 -3.70
C THR A 127 0.24 -6.48 -5.20
N LEU A 128 0.20 -5.23 -5.69
CA LEU A 128 -0.02 -4.90 -7.10
C LEU A 128 1.22 -5.06 -7.98
N ALA A 129 2.42 -5.25 -7.41
CA ALA A 129 3.68 -5.22 -8.15
C ALA A 129 3.73 -6.20 -9.33
N ILE A 130 3.04 -7.34 -9.21
CA ILE A 130 2.96 -8.38 -10.25
C ILE A 130 1.54 -8.58 -10.78
N CYS A 131 0.63 -7.68 -10.40
CA CYS A 131 -0.76 -7.73 -10.80
C CYS A 131 -0.91 -7.44 -12.30
N ARG A 132 -1.80 -8.16 -12.98
CA ARG A 132 -2.25 -7.74 -14.31
C ARG A 132 -2.94 -6.39 -14.19
N PRO A 133 -2.63 -5.43 -15.07
CA PRO A 133 -3.18 -4.07 -14.98
C PRO A 133 -4.61 -3.99 -15.56
N ASP A 134 -5.50 -4.77 -14.98
CA ASP A 134 -6.93 -4.75 -15.26
C ASP A 134 -7.74 -4.65 -13.95
N TRP A 135 -8.99 -4.18 -14.05
CA TRP A 135 -9.82 -3.92 -12.90
C TRP A 135 -10.14 -5.16 -12.06
N PRO A 136 -10.49 -6.33 -12.64
CA PRO A 136 -10.77 -7.53 -11.84
C PRO A 136 -9.60 -7.94 -10.97
N HIS A 137 -8.39 -8.05 -11.54
CA HIS A 137 -7.18 -8.42 -10.78
C HIS A 137 -6.80 -7.36 -9.75
N ALA A 138 -6.91 -6.08 -10.11
CA ALA A 138 -6.61 -4.98 -9.20
C ALA A 138 -7.57 -4.93 -8.00
N LEU A 139 -8.86 -5.22 -8.20
CA LEU A 139 -9.84 -5.31 -7.11
C LEU A 139 -9.60 -6.54 -6.22
N VAL A 140 -9.20 -7.67 -6.80
CA VAL A 140 -8.79 -8.86 -6.03
C VAL A 140 -7.54 -8.54 -5.20
N ALA A 141 -6.55 -7.86 -5.78
CA ALA A 141 -5.35 -7.42 -5.07
C ALA A 141 -5.70 -6.50 -3.89
N LEU A 142 -6.61 -5.54 -4.08
CA LEU A 142 -7.11 -4.68 -3.00
C LEU A 142 -7.77 -5.50 -1.88
N ALA A 143 -8.64 -6.43 -2.24
CA ALA A 143 -9.33 -7.27 -1.26
C ALA A 143 -8.35 -8.14 -0.47
N LEU A 144 -7.35 -8.75 -1.14
CA LEU A 144 -6.32 -9.57 -0.52
C LEU A 144 -5.45 -8.77 0.44
N PHE A 145 -4.94 -7.61 -0.01
CA PHE A 145 -4.16 -6.74 0.87
C PHE A 145 -4.96 -6.38 2.13
N ARG A 146 -6.19 -5.85 1.96
CA ARG A 146 -7.03 -5.47 3.11
C ARG A 146 -7.40 -6.65 4.01
N LEU A 147 -7.58 -7.84 3.46
CA LEU A 147 -7.81 -9.05 4.25
C LEU A 147 -6.64 -9.33 5.19
N PHE A 148 -5.41 -9.34 4.67
CA PHE A 148 -4.22 -9.66 5.47
C PHE A 148 -3.82 -8.54 6.41
N ASP A 149 -4.00 -7.28 6.03
CA ASP A 149 -3.80 -6.12 6.88
C ASP A 149 -4.77 -6.11 8.08
N ILE A 150 -6.05 -6.37 7.88
CA ILE A 150 -7.06 -6.38 8.96
C ILE A 150 -6.90 -7.63 9.85
N THR A 151 -6.66 -8.81 9.26
CA THR A 151 -6.59 -10.08 10.02
C THR A 151 -5.25 -10.29 10.69
N LYS A 152 -4.20 -9.67 10.16
CA LYS A 152 -2.81 -9.73 10.65
C LYS A 152 -2.39 -11.15 11.07
N PRO A 153 -2.37 -12.13 10.14
CA PRO A 153 -1.94 -13.49 10.47
C PRO A 153 -0.49 -13.50 10.98
N TRP A 154 -0.14 -14.56 11.71
CA TRP A 154 1.25 -14.71 12.15
C TRP A 154 2.18 -14.78 10.92
N PRO A 155 3.35 -14.08 10.86
CA PRO A 155 3.99 -13.30 11.93
C PRO A 155 3.68 -11.78 11.89
N ILE A 156 2.75 -11.28 11.07
CA ILE A 156 2.49 -9.84 10.85
C ILE A 156 2.32 -9.08 12.17
N ARG A 157 1.54 -9.63 13.11
CA ARG A 157 1.36 -9.02 14.46
C ARG A 157 2.64 -8.80 15.26
N LYS A 158 3.71 -9.55 14.94
CA LYS A 158 5.00 -9.33 15.61
C LYS A 158 5.74 -8.14 15.02
N LEU A 159 5.53 -7.83 13.75
CA LEU A 159 6.12 -6.68 13.09
C LEU A 159 5.50 -5.38 13.58
N GLU A 160 4.20 -5.36 13.84
CA GLU A 160 3.49 -4.22 14.43
C GLU A 160 4.09 -3.79 15.79
N ALA A 161 4.68 -4.72 16.55
CA ALA A 161 5.33 -4.42 17.81
C ALA A 161 6.70 -3.73 17.68
N LEU A 162 7.20 -3.48 16.48
CA LEU A 162 8.43 -2.73 16.26
C LEU A 162 8.23 -1.24 16.54
N PRO A 163 9.27 -0.52 16.99
CA PRO A 163 9.12 0.86 17.42
C PRO A 163 8.89 1.83 16.25
N GLY A 164 7.99 2.79 16.46
CA GLY A 164 7.76 3.92 15.56
C GLY A 164 7.31 3.50 14.16
N GLY A 165 7.75 4.22 13.15
CA GLY A 165 7.37 3.97 11.76
C GLY A 165 7.81 2.62 11.19
N TRP A 166 8.73 1.90 11.84
CA TRP A 166 9.09 0.54 11.43
C TRP A 166 7.93 -0.44 11.65
N GLY A 167 7.29 -0.38 12.82
CA GLY A 167 6.11 -1.22 13.10
C GLY A 167 4.98 -0.93 12.13
N ILE A 168 4.66 0.36 11.96
CA ILE A 168 3.61 0.85 11.07
C ILE A 168 3.82 0.41 9.62
N MET A 169 5.05 0.50 9.09
CA MET A 169 5.32 0.19 7.69
C MET A 169 5.52 -1.30 7.40
N LEU A 170 6.18 -2.05 8.31
CA LEU A 170 6.57 -3.43 8.03
C LEU A 170 5.42 -4.42 8.17
N ASP A 171 4.43 -4.17 9.01
CA ASP A 171 3.25 -5.04 9.10
C ASP A 171 2.42 -4.97 7.81
N ASP A 172 2.23 -3.80 7.23
CA ASP A 172 1.53 -3.62 5.96
C ASP A 172 2.32 -4.16 4.76
N LEU A 173 3.65 -4.01 4.75
CA LEU A 173 4.48 -4.67 3.75
C LEU A 173 4.39 -6.20 3.84
N ALA A 174 4.33 -6.75 5.06
CA ALA A 174 4.13 -8.18 5.22
C ALA A 174 2.72 -8.62 4.78
N ALA A 175 1.68 -7.83 5.07
CA ALA A 175 0.34 -8.05 4.57
C ALA A 175 0.30 -8.01 3.03
N GLY A 176 1.00 -7.03 2.44
CA GLY A 176 1.17 -6.90 0.98
C GLY A 176 1.88 -8.10 0.36
N LEU A 177 2.91 -8.63 1.02
CA LEU A 177 3.61 -9.84 0.56
C LEU A 177 2.70 -11.07 0.58
N TYR A 178 1.86 -11.23 1.61
CA TYR A 178 0.87 -12.31 1.65
C TYR A 178 -0.15 -12.16 0.52
N GLY A 179 -0.65 -10.94 0.31
CA GLY A 179 -1.55 -10.63 -0.80
C GLY A 179 -0.95 -10.96 -2.16
N LEU A 180 0.33 -10.58 -2.37
CA LEU A 180 1.09 -10.87 -3.58
C LEU A 180 1.21 -12.38 -3.84
N VAL A 181 1.60 -13.16 -2.83
CA VAL A 181 1.74 -14.62 -2.98
C VAL A 181 0.42 -15.28 -3.35
N VAL A 182 -0.68 -14.90 -2.69
CA VAL A 182 -2.01 -15.43 -3.00
C VAL A 182 -2.48 -14.99 -4.39
N LEU A 183 -2.21 -13.73 -4.76
CA LEU A 183 -2.55 -13.20 -6.09
C LEU A 183 -1.80 -13.96 -7.20
N LEU A 184 -0.52 -14.30 -7.00
CA LEU A 184 0.25 -15.15 -7.93
C LEU A 184 -0.43 -16.49 -8.19
N VAL A 185 -0.88 -17.13 -7.12
CA VAL A 185 -1.59 -18.42 -7.23
C VAL A 185 -2.91 -18.22 -8.01
N ILE A 186 -3.68 -17.21 -7.68
CA ILE A 186 -4.94 -16.91 -8.37
C ILE A 186 -4.71 -16.66 -9.86
N GLN A 187 -3.73 -15.81 -10.20
CA GLN A 187 -3.42 -15.47 -11.60
C GLN A 187 -2.89 -16.66 -12.43
N HIS A 188 -2.35 -17.69 -11.77
CA HIS A 188 -1.92 -18.91 -12.46
C HIS A 188 -3.10 -19.75 -12.94
N TRP A 189 -4.23 -19.70 -12.22
CA TRP A 189 -5.43 -20.51 -12.52
C TRP A 189 -6.54 -19.73 -13.22
N TRP A 190 -6.43 -18.46 -13.31
CA TRP A 190 -7.42 -17.52 -13.88
C TRP A 190 -6.86 -16.80 -15.11
#